data_1f46d7507d9271f676ddf81240d42ed5
#
_entry.id   1f46d7507d9271f676ddf81240d42ed5
#
_cell.length_a   1.000
_cell.length_b   1.000
_cell.length_c   1.000
_cell.angle_alpha   90.00
_cell.angle_beta   90.00
_cell.angle_gamma   90.00
#
_symmetry.space_group_name_H-M   'P 1'
#
loop_
_entity.id
_entity.type
_entity.pdbx_description
1 polymer ?
#
loop_
_entity_poly.entity_id
_entity_poly.type
_entity_poly.pdbx_seq_one_letter_code
_entity_poly.pdbx_strand_id
1 'polypeptide(L)'
;PENYDKKFRGTTTVENALANSLNVPAVKLMDALGAQQFVSSLKQAGFSSVSENESKLGLSVVLGGCGVTLEELVRLYSAFANEGIEREVHFAEDTPDKKRVVSSSLSGTKASGTVAFQQTRSDLRTMDHIKPPNRLFSPASAFMISRILTQHTRPDLPVNYESAMRLPRVAWKTGTSYGRRDAWSIGFDKHYTIGVWVGNMDGTGVPELTGADIATPLLFDIFNSIEYNAADDDWLRQPEDLDFRLVCSVTGKVPDDFCTGQVMDHFIPGISSTARCDHEKAVFVSADSSGSYCRNCLPETGYREKLYPNLPGELIAYYEAENIPYQKIPPHNPSCTRIYTANAPQITSLTDGMNYIFEDKAGQLALACNAENEVKEVFWYVNDKFYRAAGVHDRVFFTPPEGDIKISCADDKGRNTNMNVKVTYLE
;
A
#
# COMPACT_ATOMS: atom_id res chain seq x y z
N PRO A 1 9.98 2.02 -9.85
CA PRO A 1 8.84 2.82 -10.28
C PRO A 1 9.12 4.32 -10.08
N GLU A 2 8.44 5.15 -10.86
CA GLU A 2 8.47 6.60 -10.74
C GLU A 2 7.10 7.11 -10.28
N ASN A 3 7.05 8.25 -9.58
CA ASN A 3 5.80 8.94 -9.35
C ASN A 3 5.29 9.55 -10.66
N TYR A 4 3.98 9.81 -10.74
CA TYR A 4 3.36 10.34 -11.97
C TYR A 4 4.02 11.62 -12.49
N ASP A 5 4.44 12.51 -11.59
CA ASP A 5 5.16 13.76 -11.90
C ASP A 5 6.68 13.60 -12.02
N LYS A 6 7.19 12.36 -11.96
CA LYS A 6 8.61 12.00 -12.00
C LYS A 6 9.47 12.63 -10.88
N LYS A 7 8.85 13.12 -9.81
CA LYS A 7 9.57 13.75 -8.69
C LYS A 7 9.65 12.81 -7.49
N PHE A 8 10.81 12.74 -6.88
CA PHE A 8 11.00 12.14 -5.58
C PHE A 8 10.81 13.21 -4.50
N ARG A 9 10.24 12.83 -3.35
CA ARG A 9 9.88 13.76 -2.27
C ARG A 9 10.56 13.43 -0.94
N GLY A 10 11.55 12.53 -0.95
CA GLY A 10 12.16 12.04 0.29
C GLY A 10 11.18 11.20 1.10
N THR A 11 11.17 11.41 2.41
CA THR A 11 10.26 10.70 3.32
C THR A 11 8.84 11.25 3.24
N THR A 12 7.86 10.37 3.33
CA THR A 12 6.43 10.71 3.35
C THR A 12 5.68 9.80 4.30
N THR A 13 4.56 10.27 4.85
CA THR A 13 3.66 9.41 5.62
C THR A 13 2.84 8.52 4.69
N VAL A 14 2.36 7.37 5.18
CA VAL A 14 1.45 6.49 4.43
C VAL A 14 0.17 7.22 4.06
N GLU A 15 -0.36 8.04 4.96
CA GLU A 15 -1.52 8.90 4.75
C GLU A 15 -1.31 9.84 3.55
N ASN A 16 -0.22 10.61 3.55
CA ASN A 16 0.10 11.51 2.44
C ASN A 16 0.38 10.77 1.14
N ALA A 17 1.01 9.60 1.21
CA ALA A 17 1.30 8.77 0.03
C ALA A 17 0.02 8.27 -0.63
N LEU A 18 -0.95 7.76 0.14
CA LEU A 18 -2.24 7.29 -0.38
C LEU A 18 -3.08 8.46 -0.88
N ALA A 19 -3.19 9.54 -0.09
CA ALA A 19 -3.91 10.74 -0.46
C ALA A 19 -3.40 11.32 -1.79
N ASN A 20 -2.10 11.44 -1.99
CA ASN A 20 -1.51 12.00 -3.21
C ASN A 20 -1.17 10.96 -4.30
N SER A 21 -1.65 9.72 -4.17
CA SER A 21 -1.43 8.66 -5.17
C SER A 21 0.05 8.46 -5.53
N LEU A 22 0.95 8.48 -4.54
CA LEU A 22 2.38 8.32 -4.79
C LEU A 22 2.71 6.87 -5.12
N ASN A 23 3.25 6.62 -6.31
CA ASN A 23 3.57 5.29 -6.80
C ASN A 23 4.70 4.62 -6.02
N VAL A 24 5.78 5.34 -5.76
CA VAL A 24 6.98 4.77 -5.10
C VAL A 24 6.66 4.21 -3.72
N PRO A 25 5.97 4.93 -2.81
CA PRO A 25 5.58 4.36 -1.52
C PRO A 25 4.62 3.17 -1.64
N ALA A 26 3.68 3.21 -2.60
CA ALA A 26 2.74 2.12 -2.83
C ALA A 26 3.47 0.82 -3.22
N VAL A 27 4.44 0.91 -4.14
CA VAL A 27 5.25 -0.26 -4.54
C VAL A 27 6.15 -0.75 -3.42
N LYS A 28 6.76 0.14 -2.62
CA LYS A 28 7.53 -0.25 -1.43
C LYS A 28 6.68 -0.98 -0.40
N LEU A 29 5.46 -0.51 -0.17
CA LEU A 29 4.53 -1.18 0.73
C LEU A 29 4.11 -2.55 0.19
N MET A 30 3.86 -2.66 -1.11
CA MET A 30 3.56 -3.93 -1.78
C MET A 30 4.72 -4.93 -1.68
N ASP A 31 5.94 -4.47 -1.85
CA ASP A 31 7.14 -5.31 -1.70
C ASP A 31 7.28 -5.85 -0.27
N ALA A 32 7.06 -5.00 0.72
CA ALA A 32 7.08 -5.40 2.13
C ALA A 32 5.93 -6.35 2.51
N LEU A 33 4.74 -6.18 1.93
CA LEU A 33 3.58 -7.04 2.15
C LEU A 33 3.71 -8.39 1.43
N GLY A 34 4.33 -8.37 0.25
CA GLY A 34 4.38 -9.49 -0.68
C GLY A 34 3.21 -9.48 -1.69
N ALA A 35 3.54 -9.44 -2.98
CA ALA A 35 2.55 -9.37 -4.05
C ALA A 35 1.55 -10.54 -4.02
N GLN A 36 2.00 -11.75 -3.69
CA GLN A 36 1.14 -12.94 -3.61
C GLN A 36 0.09 -12.85 -2.50
N GLN A 37 0.43 -12.27 -1.36
CA GLN A 37 -0.53 -12.07 -0.27
C GLN A 37 -1.62 -11.08 -0.70
N PHE A 38 -1.24 -9.99 -1.38
CA PHE A 38 -2.19 -9.02 -1.91
C PHE A 38 -3.10 -9.63 -2.99
N VAL A 39 -2.54 -10.37 -3.94
CA VAL A 39 -3.30 -11.11 -4.97
C VAL A 39 -4.30 -12.08 -4.33
N SER A 40 -3.89 -12.82 -3.29
CA SER A 40 -4.79 -13.71 -2.55
C SER A 40 -5.95 -12.94 -1.90
N SER A 41 -5.71 -11.74 -1.36
CA SER A 41 -6.75 -10.89 -0.78
C SER A 41 -7.75 -10.41 -1.84
N LEU A 42 -7.27 -10.01 -3.04
CA LEU A 42 -8.14 -9.63 -4.15
C LEU A 42 -8.99 -10.81 -4.64
N LYS A 43 -8.42 -12.02 -4.70
CA LYS A 43 -9.20 -13.24 -5.03
C LYS A 43 -10.30 -13.52 -4.00
N GLN A 44 -10.00 -13.37 -2.72
CA GLN A 44 -11.00 -13.51 -1.65
C GLN A 44 -12.10 -12.47 -1.76
N ALA A 45 -11.78 -11.27 -2.23
CA ALA A 45 -12.74 -10.21 -2.53
C ALA A 45 -13.48 -10.42 -3.88
N GLY A 46 -13.27 -11.56 -4.56
CA GLY A 46 -14.02 -11.95 -5.75
C GLY A 46 -13.57 -11.32 -7.06
N PHE A 47 -12.32 -10.84 -7.16
CA PHE A 47 -11.77 -10.30 -8.41
C PHE A 47 -11.44 -11.42 -9.40
N SER A 48 -12.28 -11.57 -10.43
CA SER A 48 -12.25 -12.69 -11.38
C SER A 48 -10.99 -12.67 -12.26
N SER A 49 -10.68 -11.52 -12.87
CA SER A 49 -9.51 -11.37 -13.76
C SER A 49 -8.18 -11.57 -13.02
N VAL A 50 -8.13 -11.23 -11.72
CA VAL A 50 -6.97 -11.50 -10.86
C VAL A 50 -6.77 -13.00 -10.69
N SER A 51 -7.85 -13.75 -10.51
CA SER A 51 -7.79 -15.21 -10.38
C SER A 51 -7.29 -15.90 -11.64
N GLU A 52 -7.66 -15.41 -12.81
CA GLU A 52 -7.25 -15.97 -14.11
C GLU A 52 -5.77 -15.70 -14.45
N ASN A 53 -5.21 -14.60 -13.96
CA ASN A 53 -3.87 -14.14 -14.31
C ASN A 53 -2.86 -14.19 -13.15
N GLU A 54 -3.15 -14.88 -12.07
CA GLU A 54 -2.36 -14.89 -10.82
C GLU A 54 -0.86 -15.06 -11.03
N SER A 55 -0.45 -16.00 -11.90
CA SER A 55 0.96 -16.30 -12.14
C SER A 55 1.76 -15.20 -12.82
N LYS A 56 1.08 -14.21 -13.41
CA LYS A 56 1.69 -13.07 -14.11
C LYS A 56 1.72 -11.79 -13.27
N LEU A 57 1.05 -11.79 -12.12
CA LEU A 57 0.91 -10.61 -11.28
C LEU A 57 2.10 -10.48 -10.32
N GLY A 58 2.76 -9.33 -10.37
CA GLY A 58 3.87 -8.94 -9.51
C GLY A 58 3.60 -7.61 -8.80
N LEU A 59 4.65 -6.87 -8.47
CA LEU A 59 4.54 -5.58 -7.77
C LEU A 59 3.70 -4.53 -8.53
N SER A 60 3.61 -4.63 -9.84
CA SER A 60 2.83 -3.71 -10.68
C SER A 60 1.33 -3.74 -10.39
N VAL A 61 0.81 -4.81 -9.77
CA VAL A 61 -0.61 -4.93 -9.43
C VAL A 61 -1.11 -3.78 -8.54
N VAL A 62 -0.25 -3.24 -7.66
CA VAL A 62 -0.60 -2.10 -6.80
C VAL A 62 -0.81 -0.79 -7.58
N LEU A 63 -0.26 -0.70 -8.78
CA LEU A 63 -0.40 0.44 -9.68
C LEU A 63 -1.43 0.20 -10.81
N GLY A 64 -2.24 -0.86 -10.68
CA GLY A 64 -3.24 -1.21 -11.69
C GLY A 64 -2.75 -2.17 -12.76
N GLY A 65 -1.71 -2.95 -12.51
CA GLY A 65 -1.19 -3.99 -13.43
C GLY A 65 -2.07 -5.23 -13.54
N CYS A 66 -3.39 -5.11 -13.33
CA CYS A 66 -4.37 -6.18 -13.54
C CYS A 66 -5.67 -5.58 -14.08
N GLY A 67 -6.40 -6.36 -14.87
CA GLY A 67 -7.76 -6.01 -15.30
C GLY A 67 -8.76 -6.21 -14.17
N VAL A 68 -9.72 -5.30 -14.05
CA VAL A 68 -10.81 -5.38 -13.07
C VAL A 68 -12.09 -4.83 -13.69
N THR A 69 -13.24 -5.23 -13.20
CA THR A 69 -14.52 -4.65 -13.61
C THR A 69 -14.90 -3.47 -12.70
N LEU A 70 -15.72 -2.57 -13.21
CA LEU A 70 -16.26 -1.46 -12.42
C LEU A 70 -17.09 -1.98 -11.22
N GLU A 71 -17.85 -3.04 -11.43
CA GLU A 71 -18.65 -3.70 -10.39
C GLU A 71 -17.75 -4.23 -9.25
N GLU A 72 -16.67 -4.97 -9.57
CA GLU A 72 -15.74 -5.50 -8.58
C GLU A 72 -15.15 -4.38 -7.71
N LEU A 73 -14.76 -3.25 -8.32
CA LEU A 73 -14.23 -2.11 -7.59
C LEU A 73 -15.29 -1.41 -6.74
N VAL A 74 -16.48 -1.15 -7.26
CA VAL A 74 -17.58 -0.54 -6.49
C VAL A 74 -17.94 -1.41 -5.29
N ARG A 75 -18.00 -2.73 -5.48
CA ARG A 75 -18.26 -3.69 -4.40
C ARG A 75 -17.18 -3.66 -3.34
N LEU A 76 -15.89 -3.63 -3.72
CA LEU A 76 -14.77 -3.52 -2.79
C LEU A 76 -14.83 -2.21 -2.00
N TYR A 77 -15.07 -1.08 -2.68
CA TYR A 77 -15.15 0.22 -2.02
C TYR A 77 -16.37 0.36 -1.11
N SER A 78 -17.47 -0.31 -1.43
CA SER A 78 -18.63 -0.36 -0.53
C SER A 78 -18.31 -1.02 0.81
N ALA A 79 -17.34 -1.93 0.85
CA ALA A 79 -16.89 -2.53 2.09
C ALA A 79 -16.22 -1.51 3.03
N PHE A 80 -15.49 -0.51 2.50
CA PHE A 80 -14.95 0.57 3.34
C PHE A 80 -16.06 1.41 3.97
N ALA A 81 -17.12 1.73 3.21
CA ALA A 81 -18.30 2.45 3.72
C ALA A 81 -19.08 1.66 4.77
N ASN A 82 -18.97 0.34 4.78
CA ASN A 82 -19.74 -0.59 5.59
C ASN A 82 -18.86 -1.36 6.60
N GLU A 83 -17.95 -0.66 7.29
CA GLU A 83 -17.09 -1.20 8.35
C GLU A 83 -16.31 -2.47 7.96
N GLY A 84 -15.92 -2.57 6.69
CA GLY A 84 -15.17 -3.69 6.14
C GLY A 84 -15.99 -4.89 5.70
N ILE A 85 -17.32 -4.78 5.68
CA ILE A 85 -18.24 -5.84 5.25
C ILE A 85 -18.64 -5.61 3.79
N GLU A 86 -18.37 -6.59 2.95
CA GLU A 86 -18.83 -6.62 1.56
C GLU A 86 -20.34 -6.79 1.49
N ARG A 87 -20.97 -6.05 0.58
CA ARG A 87 -22.39 -6.24 0.26
C ARG A 87 -22.54 -6.85 -1.12
N GLU A 88 -23.48 -7.76 -1.23
CA GLU A 88 -23.85 -8.35 -2.51
C GLU A 88 -24.59 -7.31 -3.37
N VAL A 89 -24.21 -7.22 -4.65
CA VAL A 89 -24.85 -6.29 -5.60
C VAL A 89 -26.04 -6.99 -6.26
N HIS A 90 -27.19 -6.37 -6.21
CA HIS A 90 -28.41 -6.85 -6.85
C HIS A 90 -28.79 -5.87 -7.97
N PHE A 91 -28.91 -6.36 -9.20
CA PHE A 91 -29.32 -5.56 -10.38
C PHE A 91 -30.83 -5.41 -10.53
N ALA A 92 -31.59 -6.21 -9.82
CA ALA A 92 -33.05 -6.14 -9.77
C ALA A 92 -33.54 -6.61 -8.40
N GLU A 93 -34.61 -6.01 -7.89
CA GLU A 93 -35.31 -6.58 -6.76
C GLU A 93 -35.92 -7.91 -7.21
N ASP A 94 -35.64 -8.99 -6.51
CA ASP A 94 -36.41 -10.22 -6.62
C ASP A 94 -37.84 -9.89 -6.23
N THR A 95 -38.69 -9.69 -7.21
CA THR A 95 -40.13 -9.57 -6.90
C THR A 95 -40.52 -10.84 -6.17
N PRO A 96 -41.02 -10.73 -4.92
CA PRO A 96 -41.42 -11.92 -4.19
C PRO A 96 -42.44 -12.66 -5.07
N ASP A 97 -42.10 -13.91 -5.42
CA ASP A 97 -42.92 -14.78 -6.23
C ASP A 97 -44.36 -14.63 -5.75
N LYS A 98 -45.21 -14.09 -6.62
CA LYS A 98 -46.65 -14.05 -6.35
C LYS A 98 -47.01 -15.47 -5.99
N LYS A 99 -47.25 -15.73 -4.72
CA LYS A 99 -47.75 -17.01 -4.22
C LYS A 99 -48.80 -17.51 -5.20
N ARG A 100 -48.44 -18.55 -5.93
CA ARG A 100 -49.36 -19.25 -6.81
C ARG A 100 -50.49 -19.72 -5.88
N VAL A 101 -51.59 -18.95 -5.84
CA VAL A 101 -52.80 -19.35 -5.16
C VAL A 101 -53.28 -20.57 -5.92
N VAL A 102 -52.90 -21.73 -5.46
CA VAL A 102 -53.55 -22.97 -5.88
C VAL A 102 -54.93 -22.91 -5.33
N SER A 103 -55.86 -22.50 -6.19
CA SER A 103 -57.28 -22.67 -5.93
C SER A 103 -57.59 -24.15 -5.81
N SER A 104 -57.51 -24.68 -4.58
CA SER A 104 -58.10 -25.99 -4.27
C SER A 104 -59.63 -25.81 -4.33
N SER A 105 -60.24 -26.32 -5.40
CA SER A 105 -61.68 -26.53 -5.49
C SER A 105 -62.12 -27.43 -4.32
N LEU A 106 -62.80 -26.84 -3.34
CA LEU A 106 -63.47 -27.54 -2.28
C LEU A 106 -64.73 -28.18 -2.87
N SER A 107 -64.69 -29.48 -3.12
CA SER A 107 -65.88 -30.30 -3.18
C SER A 107 -66.21 -30.72 -1.74
N GLY A 108 -67.43 -30.34 -1.30
CA GLY A 108 -67.86 -30.48 0.10
C GLY A 108 -68.16 -31.90 0.54
N THR A 109 -67.89 -32.16 1.81
CA THR A 109 -68.73 -32.97 2.65
C THR A 109 -68.60 -32.52 4.12
N LYS A 110 -69.71 -32.29 4.81
CA LYS A 110 -69.80 -31.92 6.21
C LYS A 110 -69.44 -33.12 7.10
N ALA A 111 -68.53 -32.89 8.07
CA ALA A 111 -68.55 -33.61 9.34
C ALA A 111 -67.86 -32.78 10.43
N SER A 112 -68.54 -32.70 11.57
CA SER A 112 -68.20 -31.96 12.78
C SER A 112 -66.88 -32.42 13.41
N GLY A 113 -66.16 -31.48 14.04
CA GLY A 113 -65.23 -31.83 15.10
C GLY A 113 -63.89 -31.09 14.99
N THR A 114 -63.59 -30.20 15.91
CA THR A 114 -62.32 -29.78 16.47
C THR A 114 -61.24 -29.40 15.49
N VAL A 115 -61.03 -28.11 15.31
CA VAL A 115 -59.89 -27.55 14.54
C VAL A 115 -58.62 -27.63 15.40
N ALA A 116 -57.80 -28.63 15.17
CA ALA A 116 -56.40 -28.65 15.65
C ALA A 116 -55.57 -27.85 14.67
N PHE A 117 -54.97 -26.74 15.10
CA PHE A 117 -53.93 -26.03 14.36
C PHE A 117 -52.67 -26.93 14.30
N GLN A 118 -52.49 -27.68 13.23
CA GLN A 118 -51.22 -28.24 12.89
C GLN A 118 -50.38 -27.15 12.20
N GLN A 119 -49.49 -26.53 12.94
CA GLN A 119 -48.40 -25.77 12.39
C GLN A 119 -47.55 -26.74 11.55
N THR A 120 -47.71 -26.67 10.24
CA THR A 120 -46.85 -27.45 9.32
C THR A 120 -45.45 -26.90 9.41
N ARG A 121 -44.53 -27.78 9.73
CA ARG A 121 -43.04 -27.58 9.75
C ARG A 121 -42.42 -27.15 8.40
N SER A 122 -43.19 -26.68 7.43
CA SER A 122 -42.74 -26.24 6.11
C SER A 122 -42.26 -24.78 6.08
N ASP A 123 -42.60 -23.97 7.10
CA ASP A 123 -42.24 -22.54 7.11
C ASP A 123 -40.85 -22.26 7.74
N LEU A 124 -40.16 -23.29 8.20
CA LEU A 124 -38.81 -23.18 8.79
C LEU A 124 -37.66 -23.48 7.79
N ARG A 125 -37.97 -23.73 6.51
CA ARG A 125 -36.92 -24.10 5.51
C ARG A 125 -36.48 -22.96 4.61
N THR A 126 -36.98 -21.73 4.78
CA THR A 126 -36.58 -20.57 3.98
C THR A 126 -35.63 -19.61 4.71
N MET A 127 -35.14 -19.96 5.91
CA MET A 127 -34.09 -19.18 6.59
C MET A 127 -32.68 -19.73 6.41
N ASP A 128 -32.47 -20.79 5.61
CA ASP A 128 -31.26 -21.58 5.61
C ASP A 128 -30.16 -21.13 4.60
N HIS A 129 -30.23 -19.95 4.01
CA HIS A 129 -29.15 -19.51 3.10
C HIS A 129 -28.82 -18.02 3.14
N ILE A 130 -28.93 -17.37 4.28
CA ILE A 130 -28.25 -16.08 4.43
C ILE A 130 -26.77 -16.44 4.67
N LYS A 131 -25.99 -16.45 3.59
CA LYS A 131 -24.54 -16.54 3.69
C LYS A 131 -24.06 -15.46 4.67
N PRO A 132 -23.26 -15.80 5.70
CA PRO A 132 -22.79 -14.79 6.62
C PRO A 132 -22.06 -13.68 5.82
N PRO A 133 -22.24 -12.42 6.20
CA PRO A 133 -21.64 -11.32 5.47
C PRO A 133 -20.12 -11.50 5.40
N ASN A 134 -19.56 -11.36 4.21
CA ASN A 134 -18.12 -11.50 3.98
C ASN A 134 -17.40 -10.26 4.49
N ARG A 135 -16.58 -10.43 5.53
CA ARG A 135 -15.75 -9.34 6.06
C ARG A 135 -14.40 -9.33 5.36
N LEU A 136 -14.14 -8.27 4.59
CA LEU A 136 -12.87 -8.06 3.87
C LEU A 136 -11.83 -7.33 4.71
N PHE A 137 -12.27 -6.39 5.56
CA PHE A 137 -11.41 -5.54 6.39
C PHE A 137 -11.93 -5.47 7.83
N SER A 138 -11.05 -5.18 8.78
CA SER A 138 -11.51 -4.78 10.11
C SER A 138 -12.20 -3.41 10.08
N PRO A 139 -13.11 -3.11 11.02
CA PRO A 139 -13.71 -1.78 11.12
C PRO A 139 -12.64 -0.68 11.22
N ALA A 140 -11.59 -0.90 12.01
CA ALA A 140 -10.46 0.01 12.15
C ALA A 140 -9.75 0.29 10.83
N SER A 141 -9.45 -0.75 10.04
CA SER A 141 -8.81 -0.59 8.73
C SER A 141 -9.71 0.17 7.76
N ALA A 142 -11.00 -0.16 7.71
CA ALA A 142 -11.97 0.52 6.87
C ALA A 142 -12.08 2.01 7.23
N PHE A 143 -12.17 2.32 8.52
CA PHE A 143 -12.20 3.70 9.02
C PHE A 143 -10.94 4.48 8.66
N MET A 144 -9.74 3.93 8.89
CA MET A 144 -8.48 4.61 8.60
C MET A 144 -8.34 4.95 7.12
N ILE A 145 -8.67 4.01 6.22
CA ILE A 145 -8.65 4.24 4.77
C ILE A 145 -9.68 5.30 4.38
N SER A 146 -10.92 5.18 4.87
CA SER A 146 -11.99 6.16 4.59
C SER A 146 -11.59 7.56 5.03
N ARG A 147 -11.01 7.69 6.23
CA ARG A 147 -10.51 8.97 6.74
C ARG A 147 -9.42 9.57 5.85
N ILE A 148 -8.45 8.77 5.40
CA ILE A 148 -7.41 9.26 4.49
C ILE A 148 -8.04 9.74 3.17
N LEU A 149 -8.98 8.98 2.62
CA LEU A 149 -9.61 9.31 1.34
C LEU A 149 -10.57 10.50 1.40
N THR A 150 -11.01 10.92 2.58
CA THR A 150 -11.80 12.16 2.75
C THR A 150 -10.96 13.43 2.86
N GLN A 151 -9.63 13.32 2.94
CA GLN A 151 -8.76 14.50 3.10
C GLN A 151 -8.49 15.25 1.81
N HIS A 152 -8.84 14.66 0.67
CA HIS A 152 -8.69 15.34 -0.61
C HIS A 152 -9.68 16.50 -0.75
N THR A 153 -9.17 17.65 -1.13
CA THR A 153 -10.01 18.76 -1.56
C THR A 153 -10.78 18.32 -2.81
N ARG A 154 -12.08 18.44 -2.77
CA ARG A 154 -12.94 18.16 -3.91
C ARG A 154 -12.65 19.14 -5.05
N PRO A 155 -12.37 18.67 -6.27
CA PRO A 155 -11.97 19.55 -7.37
C PRO A 155 -13.12 20.39 -7.95
N ASP A 156 -14.37 20.03 -7.66
CA ASP A 156 -15.57 20.72 -8.09
C ASP A 156 -15.93 21.93 -7.20
N LEU A 157 -15.20 22.14 -6.12
CA LEU A 157 -15.51 23.18 -5.14
C LEU A 157 -14.49 24.33 -5.17
N PRO A 158 -14.93 25.58 -4.93
CA PRO A 158 -14.03 26.70 -4.76
C PRO A 158 -13.18 26.54 -3.49
N VAL A 159 -11.99 27.14 -3.48
CA VAL A 159 -10.96 26.98 -2.43
C VAL A 159 -11.44 27.29 -1.00
N ASN A 160 -12.54 28.02 -0.84
CA ASN A 160 -13.11 28.44 0.46
C ASN A 160 -14.50 27.85 0.74
N TYR A 161 -14.82 26.67 0.19
CA TYR A 161 -16.15 26.09 0.30
C TYR A 161 -16.54 25.68 1.74
N GLU A 162 -15.57 25.40 2.61
CA GLU A 162 -15.79 24.92 3.98
C GLU A 162 -16.69 25.85 4.82
N SER A 163 -16.73 27.14 4.47
CA SER A 163 -17.54 28.14 5.16
C SER A 163 -18.91 28.40 4.51
N ALA A 164 -19.18 27.90 3.32
CA ALA A 164 -20.30 28.33 2.50
C ALA A 164 -21.40 27.29 2.28
N MET A 165 -21.13 25.98 2.38
CA MET A 165 -22.10 24.93 2.01
C MET A 165 -21.94 23.69 2.87
N ARG A 166 -23.05 23.06 3.23
CA ARG A 166 -23.08 21.70 3.80
C ARG A 166 -23.01 20.69 2.65
N LEU A 167 -21.82 20.23 2.35
CA LEU A 167 -21.62 19.20 1.34
C LEU A 167 -21.27 17.87 2.00
N PRO A 168 -21.78 16.75 1.47
CA PRO A 168 -21.47 15.44 2.03
C PRO A 168 -19.97 15.18 1.96
N ARG A 169 -19.43 14.61 3.04
CA ARG A 169 -18.04 14.17 3.09
C ARG A 169 -17.94 12.88 2.29
N VAL A 170 -17.25 12.95 1.17
CA VAL A 170 -17.02 11.82 0.27
C VAL A 170 -15.57 11.34 0.38
N ALA A 171 -15.37 10.05 0.64
CA ALA A 171 -14.08 9.40 0.49
C ALA A 171 -13.93 8.97 -0.96
N TRP A 172 -12.83 9.35 -1.63
CA TRP A 172 -12.68 9.08 -3.05
C TRP A 172 -11.23 8.85 -3.48
N LYS A 173 -11.07 8.14 -4.61
CA LYS A 173 -9.77 7.83 -5.19
C LYS A 173 -9.84 7.76 -6.72
N THR A 174 -8.83 8.34 -7.34
CA THR A 174 -8.62 8.26 -8.79
C THR A 174 -7.71 7.12 -9.16
N GLY A 175 -7.85 6.64 -10.39
CA GLY A 175 -6.92 5.76 -11.07
C GLY A 175 -6.75 6.19 -12.52
N THR A 176 -5.53 6.03 -13.05
CA THR A 176 -5.24 6.21 -14.46
C THR A 176 -4.33 5.07 -14.88
N SER A 177 -4.75 4.25 -15.84
CA SER A 177 -3.96 3.13 -16.33
C SER A 177 -2.73 3.57 -17.11
N TYR A 178 -1.74 2.69 -17.20
CA TYR A 178 -0.57 2.93 -18.05
C TYR A 178 -0.98 3.16 -19.51
N GLY A 179 -0.41 4.18 -20.14
CA GLY A 179 -0.78 4.58 -21.50
C GLY A 179 -2.11 5.31 -21.60
N ARG A 180 -2.72 5.73 -20.47
CA ARG A 180 -3.97 6.51 -20.41
C ARG A 180 -5.10 5.86 -21.21
N ARG A 181 -5.31 4.57 -20.99
CA ARG A 181 -6.38 3.77 -21.60
C ARG A 181 -7.66 3.84 -20.79
N ASP A 182 -7.52 3.98 -19.47
CA ASP A 182 -8.61 3.97 -18.51
C ASP A 182 -8.47 5.12 -17.51
N ALA A 183 -9.54 5.86 -17.37
CA ALA A 183 -9.70 6.88 -16.33
C ALA A 183 -10.74 6.41 -15.32
N TRP A 184 -10.35 6.29 -14.06
CA TRP A 184 -11.17 5.79 -12.96
C TRP A 184 -11.35 6.84 -11.89
N SER A 185 -12.54 6.91 -11.32
CA SER A 185 -12.79 7.60 -10.07
C SER A 185 -13.86 6.85 -9.29
N ILE A 186 -13.56 6.48 -8.03
CA ILE A 186 -14.50 5.79 -7.15
C ILE A 186 -14.60 6.60 -5.87
N GLY A 187 -15.82 6.85 -5.44
CA GLY A 187 -16.11 7.55 -4.20
C GLY A 187 -17.24 6.90 -3.44
N PHE A 188 -17.26 7.13 -2.14
CA PHE A 188 -18.32 6.66 -1.26
C PHE A 188 -18.54 7.61 -0.08
N ASP A 189 -19.76 7.60 0.40
CA ASP A 189 -20.16 8.22 1.64
C ASP A 189 -20.94 7.20 2.50
N LYS A 190 -21.79 7.68 3.39
CA LYS A 190 -22.65 6.84 4.24
C LYS A 190 -23.69 6.04 3.46
N HIS A 191 -24.18 6.58 2.34
CA HIS A 191 -25.36 6.07 1.66
C HIS A 191 -25.03 5.43 0.31
N TYR A 192 -24.05 5.96 -0.40
CA TYR A 192 -23.73 5.60 -1.77
C TYR A 192 -22.28 5.25 -1.97
N THR A 193 -22.05 4.30 -2.85
CA THR A 193 -20.74 4.05 -3.47
C THR A 193 -20.89 4.20 -4.97
N ILE A 194 -20.16 5.13 -5.55
CA ILE A 194 -20.24 5.48 -6.97
C ILE A 194 -18.90 5.21 -7.62
N GLY A 195 -18.92 4.50 -8.74
CA GLY A 195 -17.75 4.27 -9.56
C GLY A 195 -17.96 4.87 -10.95
N VAL A 196 -16.93 5.54 -11.45
CA VAL A 196 -16.89 6.07 -12.83
C VAL A 196 -15.69 5.51 -13.54
N TRP A 197 -15.93 4.94 -14.71
CA TRP A 197 -14.91 4.54 -15.66
C TRP A 197 -15.15 5.24 -17.00
N VAL A 198 -14.09 5.79 -17.56
CA VAL A 198 -14.09 6.38 -18.90
C VAL A 198 -12.90 5.83 -19.66
N GLY A 199 -13.14 5.31 -20.86
CA GLY A 199 -12.11 4.72 -21.71
C GLY A 199 -12.67 4.22 -23.03
N ASN A 200 -11.79 3.74 -23.88
CA ASN A 200 -12.17 3.12 -25.14
C ASN A 200 -12.29 1.60 -24.97
N MET A 201 -13.35 1.02 -25.50
CA MET A 201 -13.60 -0.42 -25.41
C MET A 201 -12.53 -1.28 -26.10
N ASP A 202 -11.82 -0.70 -27.07
CA ASP A 202 -10.69 -1.34 -27.76
C ASP A 202 -9.35 -1.17 -27.05
N GLY A 203 -9.33 -0.45 -25.89
CA GLY A 203 -8.13 -0.19 -25.12
C GLY A 203 -7.20 0.88 -25.72
N THR A 204 -7.66 1.66 -26.71
CA THR A 204 -6.88 2.76 -27.28
C THR A 204 -6.70 3.86 -26.23
N GLY A 205 -5.44 4.24 -25.95
CA GLY A 205 -5.12 5.33 -25.04
C GLY A 205 -5.36 6.72 -25.62
N VAL A 206 -5.75 7.67 -24.79
CA VAL A 206 -5.97 9.08 -25.15
C VAL A 206 -5.14 9.97 -24.24
N PRO A 207 -4.30 10.89 -24.77
CA PRO A 207 -3.38 11.70 -23.94
C PRO A 207 -4.05 12.51 -22.83
N GLU A 208 -5.28 12.96 -23.01
CA GLU A 208 -6.06 13.75 -22.07
C GLU A 208 -6.81 12.89 -21.04
N LEU A 209 -6.85 11.57 -21.22
CA LEU A 209 -7.63 10.66 -20.38
C LEU A 209 -6.94 10.42 -19.05
N THR A 210 -7.40 11.10 -18.01
CA THR A 210 -6.96 10.91 -16.63
C THR A 210 -8.14 10.73 -15.68
N GLY A 211 -7.95 9.99 -14.60
CA GLY A 211 -8.97 9.83 -13.58
C GLY A 211 -9.37 11.16 -12.94
N ALA A 212 -8.39 12.04 -12.70
CA ALA A 212 -8.61 13.32 -12.06
C ALA A 212 -9.42 14.31 -12.93
N ASP A 213 -9.06 14.42 -14.21
CA ASP A 213 -9.63 15.45 -15.08
C ASP A 213 -10.94 15.03 -15.76
N ILE A 214 -11.14 13.72 -15.97
CA ILE A 214 -12.28 13.21 -16.74
C ILE A 214 -13.28 12.46 -15.85
N ALA A 215 -12.82 11.46 -15.09
CA ALA A 215 -13.74 10.63 -14.31
C ALA A 215 -14.22 11.31 -13.01
N THR A 216 -13.37 12.11 -12.38
CA THR A 216 -13.70 12.75 -11.09
C THR A 216 -14.77 13.82 -11.19
N PRO A 217 -14.79 14.73 -12.17
CA PRO A 217 -15.90 15.67 -12.33
C PRO A 217 -17.23 14.95 -12.45
N LEU A 218 -17.31 13.90 -13.27
CA LEU A 218 -18.54 13.12 -13.42
C LEU A 218 -18.94 12.41 -12.12
N LEU A 219 -17.98 11.90 -11.34
CA LEU A 219 -18.25 11.33 -10.02
C LEU A 219 -18.97 12.33 -9.11
N PHE A 220 -18.46 13.57 -9.02
CA PHE A 220 -19.03 14.59 -8.16
C PHE A 220 -20.33 15.17 -8.72
N ASP A 221 -20.50 15.25 -10.03
CA ASP A 221 -21.78 15.61 -10.63
C ASP A 221 -22.90 14.62 -10.22
N ILE A 222 -22.58 13.32 -10.17
CA ILE A 222 -23.52 12.30 -9.70
C ILE A 222 -23.80 12.49 -8.21
N PHE A 223 -22.77 12.62 -7.34
CA PHE A 223 -22.97 12.87 -5.90
C PHE A 223 -23.81 14.13 -5.66
N ASN A 224 -23.49 15.21 -6.34
CA ASN A 224 -24.22 16.47 -6.21
C ASN A 224 -25.68 16.35 -6.68
N SER A 225 -25.98 15.48 -7.65
CA SER A 225 -27.36 15.31 -8.14
C SER A 225 -28.23 14.53 -7.17
N ILE A 226 -27.67 13.61 -6.37
CA ILE A 226 -28.41 12.74 -5.48
C ILE A 226 -28.39 13.18 -4.01
N GLU A 227 -27.33 13.86 -3.56
CA GLU A 227 -27.12 14.24 -2.16
C GLU A 227 -26.88 15.74 -1.96
N TYR A 228 -27.21 16.58 -2.91
CA TYR A 228 -27.09 18.04 -2.75
C TYR A 228 -27.91 18.54 -1.55
N ASN A 229 -27.25 19.22 -0.60
CA ASN A 229 -27.79 19.63 0.70
C ASN A 229 -28.16 18.48 1.68
N ALA A 230 -27.66 17.25 1.47
CA ALA A 230 -27.76 16.25 2.51
C ALA A 230 -27.15 16.76 3.82
N ALA A 231 -27.78 16.44 4.95
CA ALA A 231 -27.19 16.79 6.25
C ALA A 231 -25.84 16.11 6.39
N ASP A 232 -24.82 16.91 6.73
CA ASP A 232 -23.50 16.38 7.06
C ASP A 232 -23.60 15.60 8.38
N ASP A 233 -24.02 14.34 8.26
CA ASP A 233 -23.89 13.36 9.32
C ASP A 233 -22.45 12.90 9.29
N ASP A 234 -21.69 13.16 10.36
CA ASP A 234 -20.35 12.65 10.51
C ASP A 234 -20.39 11.10 10.54
N TRP A 235 -20.36 10.51 9.35
CA TRP A 235 -20.48 9.07 9.16
C TRP A 235 -19.18 8.32 9.52
N LEU A 236 -18.05 9.04 9.59
CA LEU A 236 -16.77 8.50 9.99
C LEU A 236 -16.66 8.43 11.52
N ARG A 237 -17.30 7.44 12.12
CA ARG A 237 -17.20 7.19 13.56
C ARG A 237 -16.05 6.26 13.84
N GLN A 238 -15.22 6.63 14.84
CA GLN A 238 -14.15 5.77 15.30
C GLN A 238 -14.70 4.44 15.80
N PRO A 239 -14.26 3.29 15.27
CA PRO A 239 -14.71 1.98 15.71
C PRO A 239 -14.01 1.58 17.03
N GLU A 240 -14.60 0.59 17.73
CA GLU A 240 -14.12 0.12 19.04
C GLU A 240 -12.77 -0.61 18.96
N ASP A 241 -12.42 -1.17 17.81
CA ASP A 241 -11.15 -1.88 17.56
C ASP A 241 -9.98 -0.93 17.19
N LEU A 242 -10.16 0.39 17.30
CA LEU A 242 -9.17 1.41 17.01
C LEU A 242 -8.90 2.27 18.26
N ASP A 243 -7.64 2.47 18.57
CA ASP A 243 -7.20 3.24 19.74
C ASP A 243 -6.11 4.26 19.34
N PHE A 244 -5.63 5.03 20.28
CA PHE A 244 -4.60 6.04 20.10
C PHE A 244 -3.33 5.69 20.87
N ARG A 245 -2.19 5.99 20.29
CA ARG A 245 -0.90 5.94 20.99
C ARG A 245 0.01 7.08 20.55
N LEU A 246 0.98 7.39 21.39
CA LEU A 246 2.10 8.25 21.00
C LEU A 246 3.01 7.51 20.02
N VAL A 247 3.35 8.19 18.93
CA VAL A 247 4.33 7.74 17.94
C VAL A 247 5.37 8.82 17.70
N CYS A 248 6.53 8.43 17.21
CA CYS A 248 7.55 9.36 16.77
C CYS A 248 7.04 10.14 15.54
N SER A 249 7.09 11.47 15.59
CA SER A 249 6.63 12.33 14.50
C SER A 249 7.39 12.16 13.19
N VAL A 250 8.61 11.58 13.24
CA VAL A 250 9.46 11.36 12.08
C VAL A 250 9.17 10.00 11.41
N THR A 251 8.98 8.94 12.20
CA THR A 251 8.91 7.56 11.68
C THR A 251 7.56 6.89 11.85
N GLY A 252 6.66 7.43 12.67
CA GLY A 252 5.41 6.76 13.04
C GLY A 252 5.59 5.51 13.93
N LYS A 253 6.82 5.14 14.30
CA LYS A 253 7.12 4.02 15.19
C LYS A 253 6.89 4.39 16.66
N VAL A 254 6.84 3.39 17.54
CA VAL A 254 6.81 3.63 19.00
C VAL A 254 8.05 4.44 19.38
N PRO A 255 7.90 5.56 20.12
CA PRO A 255 9.04 6.42 20.44
C PRO A 255 10.11 5.68 21.26
N ASP A 256 11.36 6.03 21.04
CA ASP A 256 12.48 5.70 21.91
C ASP A 256 12.91 6.91 22.76
N ASP A 257 13.97 6.75 23.53
CA ASP A 257 14.47 7.79 24.45
C ASP A 257 15.07 9.01 23.71
N PHE A 258 15.33 8.88 22.40
CA PHE A 258 15.91 9.94 21.56
C PHE A 258 14.87 10.71 20.76
N CYS A 259 13.61 10.27 20.76
CA CYS A 259 12.54 10.94 20.05
C CYS A 259 12.14 12.25 20.72
N THR A 260 12.54 13.37 20.14
CA THR A 260 12.19 14.71 20.63
C THR A 260 10.79 15.16 20.21
N GLY A 261 10.27 14.65 19.08
CA GLY A 261 8.93 14.93 18.56
C GLY A 261 8.05 13.69 18.66
N GLN A 262 6.89 13.85 19.31
CA GLN A 262 5.89 12.78 19.43
C GLN A 262 4.52 13.33 19.08
N VAL A 263 3.70 12.52 18.42
CA VAL A 263 2.33 12.85 18.03
C VAL A 263 1.40 11.71 18.43
N MET A 264 0.14 12.05 18.70
CA MET A 264 -0.91 11.04 18.86
C MET A 264 -1.33 10.53 17.49
N ASP A 265 -1.35 9.22 17.33
CA ASP A 265 -1.81 8.59 16.09
C ASP A 265 -2.65 7.35 16.39
N HIS A 266 -3.48 6.97 15.44
CA HIS A 266 -4.30 5.78 15.54
C HIS A 266 -3.45 4.51 15.47
N PHE A 267 -3.84 3.51 16.22
CA PHE A 267 -3.27 2.17 16.10
C PHE A 267 -4.33 1.09 16.34
N ILE A 268 -4.15 -0.06 15.73
CA ILE A 268 -4.99 -1.23 15.92
C ILE A 268 -4.30 -2.14 16.94
N PRO A 269 -4.87 -2.32 18.16
CA PRO A 269 -4.28 -3.17 19.18
C PRO A 269 -4.01 -4.59 18.68
N GLY A 270 -2.81 -5.11 18.93
CA GLY A 270 -2.40 -6.45 18.50
C GLY A 270 -2.04 -6.60 17.02
N ILE A 271 -2.28 -5.58 16.17
CA ILE A 271 -1.98 -5.60 14.72
C ILE A 271 -0.91 -4.57 14.37
N SER A 272 -1.08 -3.31 14.80
CA SER A 272 -0.11 -2.26 14.49
C SER A 272 1.27 -2.57 15.08
N SER A 273 2.31 -2.32 14.29
CA SER A 273 3.70 -2.60 14.67
C SER A 273 4.07 -1.98 16.01
N THR A 274 4.76 -2.75 16.85
CA THR A 274 5.34 -2.32 18.11
C THR A 274 6.83 -1.97 18.00
N ALA A 275 7.37 -1.91 16.77
CA ALA A 275 8.75 -1.58 16.52
C ALA A 275 9.09 -0.20 17.11
N ARG A 276 10.17 -0.14 17.89
CA ARG A 276 10.68 1.11 18.44
C ARG A 276 11.34 1.96 17.37
N CYS A 277 11.29 3.24 17.57
CA CYS A 277 11.96 4.21 16.71
C CYS A 277 13.47 4.04 16.76
N ASP A 278 14.12 4.29 15.65
CA ASP A 278 15.56 4.19 15.46
C ASP A 278 16.09 5.30 14.52
N HIS A 279 15.34 6.42 14.40
CA HIS A 279 15.71 7.50 13.48
C HIS A 279 16.91 8.33 13.96
N GLU A 280 17.21 8.26 15.24
CA GLU A 280 18.40 8.83 15.87
C GLU A 280 19.30 7.71 16.39
N LYS A 281 20.61 7.89 16.27
CA LYS A 281 21.62 6.96 16.77
C LYS A 281 22.62 7.68 17.62
N ALA A 282 22.80 7.22 18.85
CA ALA A 282 23.87 7.70 19.71
C ALA A 282 25.23 7.16 19.24
N VAL A 283 26.16 8.04 19.01
CA VAL A 283 27.51 7.72 18.53
C VAL A 283 28.54 8.37 19.44
N PHE A 284 29.51 7.61 19.89
CA PHE A 284 30.67 8.16 20.59
C PHE A 284 31.59 8.84 19.58
N VAL A 285 31.88 10.12 19.79
CA VAL A 285 32.73 10.92 18.91
C VAL A 285 33.86 11.56 19.71
N SER A 286 34.96 11.88 19.03
CA SER A 286 36.04 12.66 19.61
C SER A 286 35.57 14.03 20.09
N ALA A 287 36.27 14.66 21.02
CA ALA A 287 35.90 15.96 21.56
C ALA A 287 35.68 17.03 20.47
N ASP A 288 36.48 16.98 19.41
CA ASP A 288 36.40 17.85 18.23
C ASP A 288 35.40 17.36 17.15
N SER A 289 34.76 16.20 17.35
CA SER A 289 33.85 15.55 16.39
C SER A 289 34.51 15.16 15.04
N SER A 290 35.81 14.99 14.99
CA SER A 290 36.53 14.58 13.76
C SER A 290 36.51 13.06 13.53
N GLY A 291 36.29 12.26 14.56
CA GLY A 291 36.25 10.80 14.50
C GLY A 291 35.15 10.20 15.37
N SER A 292 34.77 8.96 15.06
CA SER A 292 33.79 8.19 15.85
C SER A 292 34.42 6.92 16.43
N TYR A 293 33.84 6.44 17.52
CA TYR A 293 34.32 5.27 18.26
C TYR A 293 33.18 4.25 18.40
N CYS A 294 33.52 2.98 18.41
CA CYS A 294 32.66 1.94 18.94
C CYS A 294 33.13 1.53 20.35
N ARG A 295 32.35 0.70 21.03
CA ARG A 295 32.68 0.21 22.37
C ARG A 295 34.05 -0.45 22.46
N ASN A 296 34.56 -1.06 21.38
CA ASN A 296 35.84 -1.75 21.36
C ASN A 296 37.04 -0.81 21.19
N CYS A 297 36.84 0.39 20.69
CA CYS A 297 37.93 1.36 20.49
C CYS A 297 37.65 2.68 21.24
N LEU A 298 36.70 2.68 22.15
CA LEU A 298 36.35 3.84 22.96
C LEU A 298 37.55 4.16 23.90
N PRO A 299 38.14 5.36 23.86
CA PRO A 299 39.19 5.75 24.77
C PRO A 299 38.61 5.95 26.18
N GLU A 300 39.43 5.88 27.20
CA GLU A 300 38.99 6.11 28.60
C GLU A 300 38.47 7.54 28.82
N THR A 301 39.02 8.51 28.11
CA THR A 301 38.64 9.93 28.19
C THR A 301 38.73 10.61 26.82
N GLY A 302 38.19 11.83 26.66
CA GLY A 302 38.31 12.63 25.45
C GLY A 302 37.28 12.30 24.38
N TYR A 303 36.18 11.64 24.77
CA TYR A 303 35.03 11.41 23.88
C TYR A 303 33.75 12.03 24.47
N ARG A 304 32.76 12.15 23.65
CA ARG A 304 31.37 12.50 24.00
C ARG A 304 30.38 11.68 23.21
N GLU A 305 29.21 11.47 23.79
CA GLU A 305 28.09 10.89 23.09
C GLU A 305 27.31 11.98 22.36
N LYS A 306 26.99 11.75 21.10
CA LYS A 306 26.23 12.68 20.27
C LYS A 306 25.23 11.92 19.43
N LEU A 307 24.03 12.48 19.27
CA LEU A 307 22.99 11.93 18.41
C LEU A 307 23.25 12.30 16.95
N TYR A 308 23.04 11.33 16.09
CA TYR A 308 23.11 11.47 14.65
C TYR A 308 21.89 10.84 13.99
N PRO A 309 21.37 11.42 12.90
CA PRO A 309 20.28 10.80 12.17
C PRO A 309 20.71 9.45 11.60
N ASN A 310 19.90 8.43 11.84
CA ASN A 310 20.08 7.07 11.31
C ASN A 310 19.33 6.95 9.98
N LEU A 311 19.89 7.56 8.94
CA LEU A 311 19.26 7.64 7.63
C LEU A 311 19.47 6.34 6.85
N PRO A 312 18.42 5.80 6.20
CA PRO A 312 18.57 4.73 5.21
C PRO A 312 19.45 5.17 4.04
N GLY A 313 20.22 4.26 3.46
CA GLY A 313 21.14 4.57 2.34
C GLY A 313 20.47 5.22 1.15
N GLU A 314 19.23 4.84 0.83
CA GLU A 314 18.44 5.49 -0.22
C GLU A 314 18.17 6.97 0.05
N LEU A 315 17.90 7.31 1.31
CA LEU A 315 17.66 8.70 1.70
C LEU A 315 18.96 9.50 1.71
N ILE A 316 20.07 8.89 2.10
CA ILE A 316 21.41 9.50 1.99
C ILE A 316 21.71 9.81 0.53
N ALA A 317 21.52 8.85 -0.38
CA ALA A 317 21.73 9.04 -1.82
C ALA A 317 20.84 10.16 -2.40
N TYR A 318 19.58 10.22 -1.96
CA TYR A 318 18.68 11.31 -2.35
C TYR A 318 19.18 12.67 -1.85
N TYR A 319 19.57 12.77 -0.57
CA TYR A 319 20.09 14.04 0.00
C TYR A 319 21.36 14.50 -0.71
N GLU A 320 22.23 13.58 -1.04
CA GLU A 320 23.46 13.90 -1.78
C GLU A 320 23.18 14.34 -3.22
N ALA A 321 22.25 13.68 -3.92
CA ALA A 321 21.83 14.05 -5.27
C ALA A 321 21.17 15.44 -5.34
N GLU A 322 20.35 15.76 -4.34
CA GLU A 322 19.63 17.05 -4.27
C GLU A 322 20.41 18.13 -3.51
N ASN A 323 21.63 17.84 -3.07
CA ASN A 323 22.45 18.74 -2.25
C ASN A 323 21.76 19.20 -0.95
N ILE A 324 20.98 18.31 -0.35
CA ILE A 324 20.31 18.57 0.94
C ILE A 324 21.31 18.31 2.06
N PRO A 325 21.62 19.30 2.91
CA PRO A 325 22.58 19.09 3.98
C PRO A 325 22.00 18.18 5.08
N TYR A 326 22.80 17.23 5.53
CA TYR A 326 22.49 16.38 6.67
C TYR A 326 23.70 16.15 7.54
N GLN A 327 23.49 15.78 8.81
CA GLN A 327 24.58 15.54 9.76
C GLN A 327 25.17 14.15 9.50
N LYS A 328 26.42 14.13 8.98
CA LYS A 328 27.17 12.89 8.71
C LYS A 328 27.85 12.39 9.99
N ILE A 329 27.77 11.08 10.23
CA ILE A 329 28.57 10.44 11.28
C ILE A 329 30.06 10.57 10.89
N PRO A 330 30.93 11.03 11.81
CA PRO A 330 32.36 11.13 11.53
C PRO A 330 32.98 9.76 11.18
N PRO A 331 34.08 9.75 10.43
CA PRO A 331 34.81 8.50 10.13
C PRO A 331 35.14 7.73 11.39
N HIS A 332 35.03 6.41 11.33
CA HIS A 332 35.39 5.56 12.47
C HIS A 332 36.89 5.60 12.75
N ASN A 333 37.27 5.46 14.01
CA ASN A 333 38.67 5.40 14.44
C ASN A 333 39.48 4.39 13.59
N PRO A 334 40.46 4.84 12.79
CA PRO A 334 41.20 3.95 11.90
C PRO A 334 42.05 2.91 12.62
N SER A 335 42.34 3.14 13.92
CA SER A 335 43.11 2.20 14.74
C SER A 335 42.23 1.12 15.39
N CYS A 336 40.92 1.07 15.06
CA CYS A 336 40.02 0.07 15.63
C CYS A 336 40.29 -1.30 15.02
N THR A 337 40.61 -2.27 15.88
CA THR A 337 40.89 -3.67 15.51
C THR A 337 39.62 -4.54 15.41
N ARG A 338 38.42 -3.94 15.50
CA ARG A 338 37.19 -4.69 15.42
C ARG A 338 37.05 -5.40 14.08
N ILE A 339 36.99 -6.72 14.12
CA ILE A 339 36.61 -7.53 12.95
C ILE A 339 35.09 -7.46 12.84
N TYR A 340 34.58 -6.82 11.80
CA TYR A 340 33.14 -6.77 11.54
C TYR A 340 32.71 -8.07 10.86
N THR A 341 32.20 -9.01 11.67
CA THR A 341 31.66 -10.27 11.14
C THR A 341 30.16 -10.20 10.81
N ALA A 342 29.49 -9.09 11.13
CA ALA A 342 28.02 -9.07 11.16
C ALA A 342 27.33 -8.22 10.08
N ASN A 343 28.01 -7.33 9.37
CA ASN A 343 27.32 -6.37 8.49
C ASN A 343 27.85 -6.42 7.06
N ALA A 344 27.61 -7.55 6.38
CA ALA A 344 27.80 -7.63 4.94
C ALA A 344 26.90 -6.61 4.22
N PRO A 345 27.29 -6.12 3.04
CA PRO A 345 26.46 -5.22 2.26
C PRO A 345 25.10 -5.89 1.98
N GLN A 346 24.02 -5.15 2.14
CA GLN A 346 22.65 -5.64 1.89
C GLN A 346 22.22 -5.18 0.50
N ILE A 347 21.84 -6.11 -0.37
CA ILE A 347 21.28 -5.82 -1.68
C ILE A 347 19.87 -5.26 -1.47
N THR A 348 19.61 -4.04 -1.95
CA THR A 348 18.36 -3.31 -1.72
C THR A 348 17.50 -3.18 -2.96
N SER A 349 18.07 -3.41 -4.13
CA SER A 349 17.40 -3.24 -5.42
C SER A 349 16.67 -4.48 -5.93
N LEU A 350 16.89 -5.61 -5.30
CA LEU A 350 16.32 -6.90 -5.68
C LEU A 350 15.76 -7.63 -4.47
N THR A 351 14.85 -8.56 -4.71
CA THR A 351 14.25 -9.42 -3.69
C THR A 351 14.65 -10.87 -3.93
N ASP A 352 15.15 -11.55 -2.90
CA ASP A 352 15.59 -12.94 -2.99
C ASP A 352 14.41 -13.87 -3.38
N GLY A 353 14.67 -14.78 -4.34
CA GLY A 353 13.67 -15.68 -4.87
C GLY A 353 12.64 -15.07 -5.83
N MET A 354 12.72 -13.76 -6.13
CA MET A 354 11.78 -13.08 -7.02
C MET A 354 12.01 -13.46 -8.49
N ASN A 355 10.91 -13.55 -9.26
CA ASN A 355 10.94 -13.67 -10.72
C ASN A 355 10.73 -12.30 -11.38
N TYR A 356 11.74 -11.83 -12.11
CA TYR A 356 11.73 -10.58 -12.87
C TYR A 356 11.36 -10.90 -14.32
N ILE A 357 10.27 -10.31 -14.81
CA ILE A 357 9.74 -10.56 -16.15
C ILE A 357 9.97 -9.31 -17.01
N PHE A 358 10.58 -9.47 -18.15
CA PHE A 358 10.84 -8.41 -19.13
C PHE A 358 10.08 -8.67 -20.43
N GLU A 359 9.58 -7.62 -21.04
CA GLU A 359 8.88 -7.68 -22.33
C GLU A 359 9.84 -7.94 -23.50
N ASP A 360 11.11 -7.53 -23.34
CA ASP A 360 12.14 -7.72 -24.36
C ASP A 360 13.53 -7.98 -23.73
N LYS A 361 14.50 -8.34 -24.60
CA LYS A 361 15.88 -8.61 -24.18
C LYS A 361 16.71 -7.36 -23.88
N ALA A 362 16.15 -6.16 -24.03
CA ALA A 362 16.78 -4.90 -23.64
C ALA A 362 16.52 -4.52 -22.16
N GLY A 363 15.65 -5.26 -21.48
CA GLY A 363 15.34 -5.08 -20.06
C GLY A 363 16.59 -5.10 -19.18
N GLN A 364 16.68 -4.18 -18.24
CA GLN A 364 17.82 -4.06 -17.32
C GLN A 364 17.39 -4.19 -15.88
N LEU A 365 18.16 -4.93 -15.08
CA LEU A 365 18.07 -4.93 -13.62
C LEU A 365 19.04 -3.89 -13.04
N ALA A 366 18.59 -3.20 -12.02
CA ALA A 366 19.41 -2.31 -11.23
C ALA A 366 20.01 -3.08 -10.04
N LEU A 367 21.30 -2.92 -9.81
CA LEU A 367 22.02 -3.40 -8.63
C LEU A 367 22.31 -2.20 -7.73
N ALA A 368 21.81 -2.23 -6.52
CA ALA A 368 22.12 -1.26 -5.48
C ALA A 368 22.18 -1.98 -4.12
N CYS A 369 22.99 -1.49 -3.23
CA CYS A 369 23.13 -2.05 -1.90
C CYS A 369 23.23 -0.96 -0.84
N ASN A 370 23.00 -1.37 0.39
CA ASN A 370 23.38 -0.63 1.59
C ASN A 370 24.60 -1.30 2.22
N ALA A 371 25.60 -0.51 2.57
CA ALA A 371 26.76 -0.99 3.30
C ALA A 371 27.09 -0.03 4.44
N GLU A 372 27.95 -0.46 5.35
CA GLU A 372 28.44 0.37 6.45
C GLU A 372 29.18 1.61 5.94
N ASN A 373 29.12 2.71 6.68
CA ASN A 373 29.73 4.01 6.34
C ASN A 373 31.25 3.96 6.06
N GLU A 374 31.92 2.89 6.43
CA GLU A 374 33.36 2.68 6.23
C GLU A 374 33.68 2.01 4.88
N VAL A 375 32.66 1.48 4.20
CA VAL A 375 32.80 0.86 2.88
C VAL A 375 32.86 1.97 1.84
N LYS A 376 33.89 1.94 1.01
CA LYS A 376 34.09 2.91 -0.07
C LYS A 376 33.61 2.36 -1.41
N GLU A 377 33.81 1.08 -1.61
CA GLU A 377 33.58 0.41 -2.89
C GLU A 377 32.95 -0.96 -2.66
N VAL A 378 32.07 -1.34 -3.55
CA VAL A 378 31.42 -2.65 -3.59
C VAL A 378 31.67 -3.31 -4.94
N PHE A 379 31.76 -4.63 -4.90
CA PHE A 379 32.05 -5.46 -6.04
C PHE A 379 30.85 -6.35 -6.35
N TRP A 380 30.28 -6.18 -7.52
CA TRP A 380 29.14 -6.94 -7.99
C TRP A 380 29.57 -8.16 -8.79
N TYR A 381 28.93 -9.29 -8.52
CA TYR A 381 29.12 -10.56 -9.22
C TYR A 381 27.78 -11.09 -9.70
N VAL A 382 27.77 -11.65 -10.91
CA VAL A 382 26.62 -12.31 -11.51
C VAL A 382 27.03 -13.75 -11.85
N ASN A 383 26.35 -14.73 -11.29
CA ASN A 383 26.69 -16.16 -11.42
C ASN A 383 28.16 -16.43 -11.09
N ASP A 384 28.63 -15.88 -9.95
CA ASP A 384 30.00 -15.97 -9.43
C ASP A 384 31.10 -15.35 -10.33
N LYS A 385 30.71 -14.63 -11.39
CA LYS A 385 31.63 -13.89 -12.23
C LYS A 385 31.64 -12.41 -11.87
N PHE A 386 32.80 -11.83 -11.68
CA PHE A 386 32.93 -10.39 -11.46
C PHE A 386 32.26 -9.62 -12.60
N TYR A 387 31.37 -8.72 -12.23
CA TYR A 387 30.66 -7.87 -13.17
C TYR A 387 31.19 -6.43 -13.14
N ARG A 388 31.16 -5.78 -11.97
CA ARG A 388 31.58 -4.36 -11.87
C ARG A 388 31.90 -3.97 -10.42
N ALA A 389 32.86 -3.06 -10.26
CA ALA A 389 33.07 -2.30 -9.03
C ALA A 389 32.31 -0.97 -9.11
N ALA A 390 31.76 -0.52 -7.98
CA ALA A 390 30.93 0.69 -7.89
C ALA A 390 31.05 1.31 -6.49
N GLY A 391 30.78 2.61 -6.38
CA GLY A 391 30.58 3.24 -5.07
C GLY A 391 29.37 2.65 -4.36
N VAL A 392 29.35 2.74 -3.04
CA VAL A 392 28.28 2.17 -2.20
C VAL A 392 26.88 2.68 -2.58
N HIS A 393 26.80 3.93 -3.06
CA HIS A 393 25.55 4.59 -3.40
C HIS A 393 25.22 4.55 -4.90
N ASP A 394 26.10 3.94 -5.71
CA ASP A 394 25.90 3.87 -7.15
C ASP A 394 24.86 2.80 -7.49
N ARG A 395 24.05 3.09 -8.51
CA ARG A 395 23.19 2.09 -9.15
C ARG A 395 23.90 1.56 -10.40
N VAL A 396 24.11 0.26 -10.43
CA VAL A 396 24.73 -0.42 -11.57
C VAL A 396 23.63 -1.15 -12.34
N PHE A 397 23.47 -0.84 -13.61
CA PHE A 397 22.48 -1.51 -14.46
C PHE A 397 23.16 -2.62 -15.28
N PHE A 398 22.47 -3.75 -15.41
CA PHE A 398 22.93 -4.84 -16.26
C PHE A 398 21.74 -5.54 -16.93
N THR A 399 21.98 -6.09 -18.13
CA THR A 399 21.01 -6.94 -18.82
C THR A 399 21.20 -8.36 -18.32
N PRO A 400 20.24 -8.91 -17.56
CA PRO A 400 20.38 -10.22 -16.96
C PRO A 400 20.23 -11.34 -18.00
N PRO A 401 20.94 -12.46 -17.89
CA PRO A 401 20.62 -13.66 -18.65
C PRO A 401 19.28 -14.24 -18.20
N GLU A 402 18.63 -14.98 -19.08
CA GLU A 402 17.40 -15.69 -18.75
C GLU A 402 17.67 -16.87 -17.81
N GLY A 403 16.74 -17.15 -16.89
CA GLY A 403 16.82 -18.26 -15.95
C GLY A 403 17.15 -17.84 -14.52
N ASP A 404 17.63 -18.80 -13.74
CA ASP A 404 18.04 -18.56 -12.36
C ASP A 404 19.40 -17.90 -12.30
N ILE A 405 19.50 -16.77 -11.59
CA ILE A 405 20.70 -15.96 -11.52
C ILE A 405 21.07 -15.74 -10.05
N LYS A 406 22.32 -16.01 -9.73
CA LYS A 406 22.91 -15.64 -8.45
C LYS A 406 23.55 -14.25 -8.56
N ILE A 407 23.11 -13.32 -7.75
CA ILE A 407 23.68 -11.99 -7.59
C ILE A 407 24.45 -11.94 -6.27
N SER A 408 25.70 -11.48 -6.31
CA SER A 408 26.51 -11.33 -5.11
C SER A 408 27.06 -9.91 -5.04
N CYS A 409 27.04 -9.34 -3.83
CA CYS A 409 27.65 -8.05 -3.52
C CYS A 409 28.72 -8.27 -2.45
N ALA A 410 29.95 -7.96 -2.76
CA ALA A 410 31.07 -7.95 -1.79
C ALA A 410 31.54 -6.52 -1.54
N ASP A 411 31.95 -6.20 -0.33
CA ASP A 411 32.56 -4.91 -0.02
C ASP A 411 34.10 -4.95 -0.04
N ASP A 412 34.71 -3.78 0.08
CA ASP A 412 36.18 -3.59 0.13
C ASP A 412 36.84 -4.16 1.42
N LYS A 413 36.02 -4.75 2.34
CA LYS A 413 36.47 -5.48 3.53
C LYS A 413 36.31 -7.00 3.38
N GLY A 414 35.86 -7.49 2.22
CA GLY A 414 35.71 -8.91 1.92
C GLY A 414 34.42 -9.54 2.50
N ARG A 415 33.49 -8.73 2.99
CA ARG A 415 32.17 -9.21 3.42
C ARG A 415 31.27 -9.32 2.19
N ASN A 416 30.43 -10.34 2.12
CA ASN A 416 29.57 -10.55 0.97
C ASN A 416 28.15 -10.96 1.35
N THR A 417 27.22 -10.66 0.47
CA THR A 417 25.83 -11.12 0.49
C THR A 417 25.46 -11.71 -0.87
N ASN A 418 24.72 -12.80 -0.84
CA ASN A 418 24.24 -13.47 -2.04
C ASN A 418 22.71 -13.45 -2.09
N MET A 419 22.18 -13.39 -3.29
CA MET A 419 20.74 -13.42 -3.57
C MET A 419 20.51 -14.20 -4.85
N ASN A 420 19.43 -14.97 -4.89
CA ASN A 420 19.02 -15.71 -6.09
C ASN A 420 17.75 -15.08 -6.64
N VAL A 421 17.76 -14.75 -7.93
CA VAL A 421 16.60 -14.23 -8.64
C VAL A 421 16.36 -15.02 -9.90
N LYS A 422 15.11 -15.07 -10.36
CA LYS A 422 14.77 -15.65 -11.64
C LYS A 422 14.46 -14.56 -12.65
N VAL A 423 14.89 -14.74 -13.89
CA VAL A 423 14.61 -13.80 -14.98
C VAL A 423 13.91 -14.55 -16.10
N THR A 424 12.83 -13.96 -16.58
CA THR A 424 12.03 -14.49 -17.70
C THR A 424 11.80 -13.38 -18.71
N TYR A 425 12.05 -13.65 -19.98
CA TYR A 425 11.70 -12.78 -21.10
C TYR A 425 10.41 -13.28 -21.73
N LEU A 426 9.48 -12.37 -22.00
CA LEU A 426 8.27 -12.68 -22.75
C LEU A 426 8.65 -12.78 -24.23
N GLU A 427 8.26 -13.88 -24.89
CA GLU A 427 8.46 -14.08 -26.33
C GLU A 427 7.48 -13.24 -27.17
#